data_1248c8696b957c2a57a1f8eae8b8ef3f
#
_entry.id   1248c8696b957c2a57a1f8eae8b8ef3f
#
_cell.length_a   1.000
_cell.length_b   1.000
_cell.length_c   1.000
_cell.angle_alpha   90.00
_cell.angle_beta   90.00
_cell.angle_gamma   90.00
#
_symmetry.space_group_name_H-M   'P 1'
#
loop_
_entity.id
_entity.type
_entity.pdbx_description
1 polymer ?
#
loop_
_entity_poly.entity_id
_entity_poly.type
_entity_poly.pdbx_seq_one_letter_code
_entity_poly.pdbx_strand_id
1 'polypeptide(L)'
;MVRVLPVVVLLLLALPVRADEIAVPAGQGTLANAIAGARPGDVLTLRAGRYEGAIKIDRPLSITGPEGAVIDGMGQGTVVTIDAPDVTLRGLTVTGSGMNSEALDAGVKILKGADRAVVEHNRVIGNLHGVDVHGGRDAQVRSNTIEGTRQVRVNDRGNGIYVWNSPGTLVEGNSVRWGRDGIFSNASRTGIYRDNLFRDLRFAVHYMYTNDSEVSGNVSIGNGLGYAIMFSNNIVVKDNLSLSDISHGVMLNYANNAEVSGNLVRGGAEKCTFIYNAHKNLIWGNRFEGCEIGIHFTAGSERNVLTGNAFIGNRTQVKYVGTRDVEWSFEGRGNYWSDHPGFDLGGDGIADSAFRPNDLMDHILWSQPAAALLTGAPAVQLIRWAQSSFPATLPGGVVDSAPLMTAPQIAVSDRYTALEADAASRRNESEMNDLDVDNLTSH
;
A
#
# COMPACT_ATOMS: atom_id res chain seq x y z
N MET A 1 22.48 53.32 -53.83
CA MET A 1 22.33 51.92 -54.23
C MET A 1 22.37 51.03 -53.00
N VAL A 2 21.22 50.63 -52.52
CA VAL A 2 21.10 49.73 -51.34
C VAL A 2 21.01 48.30 -51.88
N ARG A 3 21.98 47.44 -51.56
CA ARG A 3 21.94 46.01 -51.95
C ARG A 3 21.14 45.28 -50.88
N VAL A 4 19.97 44.78 -51.23
CA VAL A 4 19.14 43.84 -50.45
C VAL A 4 19.69 42.44 -50.69
N LEU A 5 20.25 41.77 -49.68
CA LEU A 5 20.60 40.34 -49.74
C LEU A 5 19.33 39.54 -49.45
N PRO A 6 18.99 38.51 -50.25
CA PRO A 6 17.88 37.62 -49.96
C PRO A 6 18.26 36.67 -48.82
N VAL A 7 17.51 36.66 -47.72
CA VAL A 7 17.59 35.64 -46.67
C VAL A 7 16.84 34.40 -47.17
N VAL A 8 17.57 33.37 -47.49
CA VAL A 8 16.99 32.03 -47.81
C VAL A 8 16.67 31.36 -46.48
N VAL A 9 15.40 31.30 -46.13
CA VAL A 9 14.89 30.49 -45.01
C VAL A 9 14.77 29.06 -45.49
N LEU A 10 15.71 28.20 -45.07
CA LEU A 10 15.63 26.75 -45.28
C LEU A 10 14.56 26.18 -44.31
N LEU A 11 13.35 25.92 -44.79
CA LEU A 11 12.36 25.15 -44.05
C LEU A 11 12.82 23.68 -44.07
N LEU A 12 13.42 23.20 -42.96
CA LEU A 12 13.62 21.79 -42.70
C LEU A 12 12.23 21.16 -42.46
N LEU A 13 11.65 20.55 -43.51
CA LEU A 13 10.49 19.66 -43.40
C LEU A 13 10.97 18.43 -42.59
N ALA A 14 10.65 18.39 -41.30
CA ALA A 14 10.76 17.19 -40.51
C ALA A 14 9.74 16.17 -41.10
N LEU A 15 10.22 15.23 -41.90
CA LEU A 15 9.40 14.09 -42.33
C LEU A 15 9.03 13.30 -41.04
N PRO A 16 7.75 12.92 -40.88
CA PRO A 16 7.38 12.09 -39.75
C PRO A 16 8.16 10.77 -39.85
N VAL A 17 9.00 10.49 -38.88
CA VAL A 17 9.65 9.20 -38.74
C VAL A 17 8.53 8.20 -38.47
N ARG A 18 8.25 7.36 -39.46
CA ARG A 18 7.27 6.29 -39.31
C ARG A 18 7.90 5.21 -38.45
N ALA A 19 7.26 4.84 -37.35
CA ALA A 19 7.64 3.71 -36.55
C ALA A 19 7.47 2.42 -37.36
N ASP A 20 8.51 1.63 -37.45
CA ASP A 20 8.47 0.32 -38.11
C ASP A 20 8.06 -0.77 -37.10
N GLU A 21 7.28 -1.75 -37.57
CA GLU A 21 6.98 -2.96 -36.80
C GLU A 21 7.94 -4.07 -37.22
N ILE A 22 8.71 -4.56 -36.24
CA ILE A 22 9.78 -5.54 -36.46
C ILE A 22 9.44 -6.83 -35.72
N ALA A 23 9.17 -7.90 -36.46
CA ALA A 23 8.94 -9.22 -35.87
C ALA A 23 10.27 -9.84 -35.43
N VAL A 24 10.36 -10.19 -34.13
CA VAL A 24 11.59 -10.76 -33.54
C VAL A 24 11.36 -12.25 -33.26
N PRO A 25 12.13 -13.15 -33.91
CA PRO A 25 12.04 -14.58 -33.63
C PRO A 25 12.68 -14.90 -32.26
N ALA A 26 12.16 -15.94 -31.59
CA ALA A 26 12.74 -16.42 -30.35
C ALA A 26 14.17 -16.98 -30.59
N GLY A 27 15.02 -16.87 -29.57
CA GLY A 27 16.39 -17.39 -29.60
C GLY A 27 17.35 -16.51 -28.80
N GLN A 28 18.53 -17.09 -28.53
CA GLN A 28 19.58 -16.39 -27.82
C GLN A 28 20.12 -15.19 -28.63
N GLY A 29 20.18 -14.01 -28.00
CA GLY A 29 20.70 -12.77 -28.60
C GLY A 29 19.81 -12.12 -29.66
N THR A 30 18.71 -12.76 -30.10
CA THR A 30 17.85 -12.20 -31.15
C THR A 30 17.20 -10.88 -30.73
N LEU A 31 16.71 -10.78 -29.49
CA LEU A 31 16.12 -9.57 -28.96
C LEU A 31 17.16 -8.46 -28.78
N ALA A 32 18.34 -8.76 -28.23
CA ALA A 32 19.43 -7.79 -28.11
C ALA A 32 19.86 -7.22 -29.47
N ASN A 33 19.98 -8.06 -30.50
CA ASN A 33 20.28 -7.63 -31.87
C ASN A 33 19.15 -6.77 -32.46
N ALA A 34 17.89 -7.14 -32.23
CA ALA A 34 16.75 -6.36 -32.67
C ALA A 34 16.71 -4.96 -32.02
N ILE A 35 16.96 -4.86 -30.71
CA ILE A 35 17.08 -3.58 -29.99
C ILE A 35 18.21 -2.74 -30.57
N ALA A 36 19.38 -3.34 -30.82
CA ALA A 36 20.55 -2.63 -31.39
C ALA A 36 20.28 -2.07 -32.79
N GLY A 37 19.50 -2.79 -33.61
CA GLY A 37 19.16 -2.39 -34.97
C GLY A 37 17.93 -1.46 -35.08
N ALA A 38 17.11 -1.34 -34.04
CA ALA A 38 15.90 -0.57 -34.06
C ALA A 38 16.13 0.94 -34.01
N ARG A 39 15.21 1.71 -34.56
CA ARG A 39 15.19 3.18 -34.48
C ARG A 39 14.27 3.64 -33.35
N PRO A 40 14.49 4.85 -32.78
CA PRO A 40 13.55 5.42 -31.85
C PRO A 40 12.12 5.43 -32.38
N GLY A 41 11.20 4.89 -31.58
CA GLY A 41 9.78 4.78 -31.93
C GLY A 41 9.36 3.45 -32.53
N ASP A 42 10.29 2.58 -32.91
CA ASP A 42 9.95 1.27 -33.49
C ASP A 42 9.25 0.36 -32.48
N VAL A 43 8.45 -0.57 -33.03
CA VAL A 43 7.74 -1.61 -32.29
C VAL A 43 8.37 -2.97 -32.56
N LEU A 44 8.93 -3.60 -31.53
CA LEU A 44 9.46 -4.97 -31.60
C LEU A 44 8.35 -5.95 -31.16
N THR A 45 7.84 -6.73 -32.09
CA THR A 45 6.82 -7.75 -31.83
C THR A 45 7.48 -9.11 -31.67
N LEU A 46 7.58 -9.59 -30.43
CA LEU A 46 8.18 -10.86 -30.08
C LEU A 46 7.27 -12.03 -30.47
N ARG A 47 7.83 -13.10 -30.99
CA ARG A 47 7.12 -14.38 -31.14
C ARG A 47 7.17 -15.17 -29.84
N ALA A 48 6.20 -16.09 -29.65
CA ALA A 48 6.27 -17.04 -28.56
C ALA A 48 7.59 -17.82 -28.58
N GLY A 49 8.20 -17.98 -27.40
CA GLY A 49 9.47 -18.66 -27.21
C GLY A 49 10.39 -17.94 -26.23
N ARG A 50 11.59 -18.44 -26.03
CA ARG A 50 12.54 -17.95 -25.03
C ARG A 50 13.59 -17.03 -25.63
N TYR A 51 13.84 -15.92 -24.96
CA TYR A 51 14.86 -14.91 -25.28
C TYR A 51 15.84 -14.87 -24.10
N GLU A 52 17.01 -15.47 -24.28
CA GLU A 52 17.98 -15.67 -23.21
C GLU A 52 18.93 -14.49 -23.08
N GLY A 53 19.26 -14.18 -21.82
CA GLY A 53 20.19 -13.12 -21.43
C GLY A 53 19.51 -11.79 -21.08
N ALA A 54 20.21 -10.99 -20.29
CA ALA A 54 19.76 -9.66 -19.91
C ALA A 54 19.74 -8.72 -21.13
N ILE A 55 18.75 -7.83 -21.18
CA ILE A 55 18.64 -6.82 -22.24
C ILE A 55 18.66 -5.41 -21.65
N LYS A 56 19.17 -4.46 -22.43
CA LYS A 56 19.13 -3.04 -22.14
C LYS A 56 18.43 -2.30 -23.27
N ILE A 57 17.43 -1.49 -22.92
CA ILE A 57 16.67 -0.65 -23.85
C ILE A 57 17.15 0.79 -23.67
N ASP A 58 17.97 1.28 -24.59
CA ASP A 58 18.67 2.58 -24.54
C ASP A 58 18.07 3.65 -25.45
N ARG A 59 16.91 3.38 -26.03
CA ARG A 59 16.15 4.29 -26.90
C ARG A 59 14.66 4.07 -26.77
N PRO A 60 13.80 5.06 -27.09
CA PRO A 60 12.36 4.90 -27.08
C PRO A 60 11.93 3.74 -27.99
N LEU A 61 11.37 2.68 -27.43
CA LEU A 61 10.88 1.50 -28.15
C LEU A 61 9.64 0.94 -27.47
N SER A 62 8.79 0.29 -28.27
CA SER A 62 7.74 -0.58 -27.73
C SER A 62 8.12 -2.03 -27.96
N ILE A 63 8.20 -2.82 -26.90
CA ILE A 63 8.46 -4.27 -26.97
C ILE A 63 7.20 -4.98 -26.54
N THR A 64 6.59 -5.72 -27.45
CA THR A 64 5.30 -6.40 -27.23
C THR A 64 5.41 -7.88 -27.64
N GLY A 65 4.52 -8.70 -27.07
CA GLY A 65 4.44 -10.11 -27.43
C GLY A 65 3.34 -10.83 -26.68
N PRO A 66 3.06 -12.09 -27.02
CA PRO A 66 2.16 -12.93 -26.26
C PRO A 66 2.82 -13.38 -24.93
N GLU A 67 2.02 -13.83 -23.98
CA GLU A 67 2.49 -14.36 -22.68
C GLU A 67 3.56 -15.47 -22.84
N GLY A 68 3.51 -16.24 -23.92
CA GLY A 68 4.52 -17.26 -24.26
C GLY A 68 5.85 -16.69 -24.78
N ALA A 69 6.00 -15.37 -24.93
CA ALA A 69 7.29 -14.72 -25.18
C ALA A 69 7.99 -14.48 -23.83
N VAL A 70 9.03 -15.25 -23.55
CA VAL A 70 9.72 -15.28 -22.25
C VAL A 70 11.10 -14.64 -22.36
N ILE A 71 11.34 -13.54 -21.68
CA ILE A 71 12.66 -12.95 -21.50
C ILE A 71 13.25 -13.52 -20.21
N ASP A 72 14.38 -14.22 -20.34
CA ASP A 72 15.00 -14.94 -19.24
C ASP A 72 16.42 -14.44 -18.98
N GLY A 73 16.64 -13.89 -17.78
CA GLY A 73 17.96 -13.38 -17.35
C GLY A 73 18.97 -14.46 -16.99
N MET A 74 18.61 -15.74 -17.03
CA MET A 74 19.47 -16.87 -16.73
C MET A 74 20.10 -16.83 -15.33
N GLY A 75 19.39 -16.22 -14.36
CA GLY A 75 19.85 -16.11 -12.97
C GLY A 75 20.92 -15.03 -12.74
N GLN A 76 21.06 -14.07 -13.63
CA GLN A 76 22.11 -13.05 -13.52
C GLN A 76 21.57 -11.63 -13.65
N GLY A 77 21.87 -10.78 -12.65
CA GLY A 77 21.60 -9.36 -12.67
C GLY A 77 20.12 -9.02 -12.91
N THR A 78 19.89 -7.85 -13.47
CA THR A 78 18.55 -7.40 -13.91
C THR A 78 18.23 -7.91 -15.31
N VAL A 79 17.03 -8.45 -15.50
CA VAL A 79 16.63 -9.07 -16.79
C VAL A 79 16.39 -8.02 -17.87
N VAL A 80 15.57 -7.02 -17.59
CA VAL A 80 15.25 -5.92 -18.51
C VAL A 80 15.63 -4.60 -17.86
N THR A 81 16.59 -3.88 -18.43
CA THR A 81 16.96 -2.53 -18.01
C THR A 81 16.43 -1.51 -19.01
N ILE A 82 15.57 -0.61 -18.55
CA ILE A 82 15.05 0.51 -19.33
C ILE A 82 15.89 1.75 -19.01
N ASP A 83 16.60 2.27 -20.00
CA ASP A 83 17.54 3.41 -19.90
C ASP A 83 17.23 4.50 -20.94
N ALA A 84 15.98 4.60 -21.34
CA ALA A 84 15.50 5.65 -22.24
C ALA A 84 14.06 6.02 -21.90
N PRO A 85 13.64 7.27 -22.18
CA PRO A 85 12.24 7.67 -22.00
C PRO A 85 11.31 6.99 -23.00
N ASP A 86 10.01 7.02 -22.71
CA ASP A 86 8.95 6.59 -23.62
C ASP A 86 9.06 5.13 -24.08
N VAL A 87 9.63 4.25 -23.26
CA VAL A 87 9.71 2.82 -23.51
C VAL A 87 8.44 2.14 -22.99
N THR A 88 7.87 1.24 -23.82
CA THR A 88 6.77 0.37 -23.42
C THR A 88 7.19 -1.10 -23.45
N LEU A 89 6.93 -1.82 -22.35
CA LEU A 89 7.10 -3.28 -22.24
C LEU A 89 5.73 -3.91 -21.93
N ARG A 90 5.23 -4.76 -22.86
CA ARG A 90 3.85 -5.25 -22.77
C ARG A 90 3.67 -6.71 -23.16
N GLY A 91 2.85 -7.44 -22.38
CA GLY A 91 2.33 -8.77 -22.71
C GLY A 91 3.31 -9.92 -22.58
N LEU A 92 4.45 -9.69 -21.95
CA LEU A 92 5.59 -10.60 -21.90
C LEU A 92 5.68 -11.33 -20.56
N THR A 93 6.42 -12.45 -20.56
CA THR A 93 6.90 -13.06 -19.32
C THR A 93 8.36 -12.66 -19.09
N VAL A 94 8.69 -12.15 -17.91
CA VAL A 94 10.05 -11.74 -17.50
C VAL A 94 10.46 -12.54 -16.27
N THR A 95 11.56 -13.29 -16.38
CA THR A 95 11.99 -14.22 -15.32
C THR A 95 13.51 -14.33 -15.23
N GLY A 96 14.01 -14.95 -14.15
CA GLY A 96 15.41 -15.34 -14.05
C GLY A 96 16.38 -14.19 -13.75
N SER A 97 16.00 -13.22 -12.93
CA SER A 97 16.97 -12.25 -12.41
C SER A 97 18.01 -12.93 -11.52
N GLY A 98 19.13 -12.25 -11.28
CA GLY A 98 20.02 -12.55 -10.16
C GLY A 98 19.33 -12.33 -8.81
N MET A 99 20.05 -12.68 -7.72
CA MET A 99 19.56 -12.57 -6.34
C MET A 99 20.42 -11.63 -5.49
N ASN A 100 21.12 -10.68 -6.12
CA ASN A 100 21.96 -9.71 -5.43
C ASN A 100 21.11 -8.51 -4.96
N SER A 101 20.84 -8.44 -3.64
CA SER A 101 20.06 -7.38 -3.04
C SER A 101 20.77 -6.01 -3.02
N GLU A 102 22.12 -5.99 -3.01
CA GLU A 102 22.89 -4.74 -3.07
C GLU A 102 22.82 -4.10 -4.46
N ALA A 103 22.84 -4.92 -5.51
CA ALA A 103 22.68 -4.48 -6.89
C ALA A 103 21.21 -4.18 -7.25
N LEU A 104 20.28 -4.57 -6.37
CA LEU A 104 18.83 -4.50 -6.60
C LEU A 104 18.46 -5.24 -7.91
N ASP A 105 18.88 -6.50 -8.03
CA ASP A 105 18.54 -7.33 -9.18
C ASP A 105 17.01 -7.40 -9.34
N ALA A 106 16.53 -7.24 -10.57
CA ALA A 106 15.10 -7.11 -10.83
C ALA A 106 14.68 -7.80 -12.14
N GLY A 107 13.39 -8.14 -12.24
CA GLY A 107 12.82 -8.51 -13.53
C GLY A 107 12.88 -7.33 -14.50
N VAL A 108 12.36 -6.18 -14.08
CA VAL A 108 12.42 -4.94 -14.87
C VAL A 108 12.97 -3.82 -14.00
N LYS A 109 13.95 -3.08 -14.49
CA LYS A 109 14.51 -1.90 -13.84
C LYS A 109 14.40 -0.67 -14.73
N ILE A 110 13.76 0.39 -14.23
CA ILE A 110 13.58 1.67 -14.91
C ILE A 110 14.58 2.65 -14.31
N LEU A 111 15.57 3.07 -15.07
CA LEU A 111 16.65 3.93 -14.59
C LEU A 111 16.26 5.41 -14.61
N LYS A 112 17.06 6.21 -13.91
CA LYS A 112 16.95 7.66 -13.95
C LYS A 112 17.10 8.18 -15.40
N GLY A 113 16.13 8.98 -15.83
CA GLY A 113 16.05 9.49 -17.21
C GLY A 113 15.18 8.63 -18.13
N ALA A 114 14.81 7.42 -17.72
CA ALA A 114 13.82 6.60 -18.41
C ALA A 114 12.38 7.06 -18.04
N ASP A 115 12.11 8.34 -18.29
CA ASP A 115 10.84 8.98 -17.94
C ASP A 115 9.70 8.44 -18.80
N ARG A 116 8.49 8.36 -18.23
CA ARG A 116 7.26 7.89 -18.87
C ARG A 116 7.34 6.44 -19.41
N ALA A 117 8.25 5.64 -18.85
CA ALA A 117 8.30 4.22 -19.16
C ALA A 117 7.01 3.51 -18.73
N VAL A 118 6.52 2.59 -19.55
CA VAL A 118 5.29 1.82 -19.32
C VAL A 118 5.62 0.33 -19.24
N VAL A 119 5.31 -0.30 -18.12
CA VAL A 119 5.42 -1.76 -17.91
C VAL A 119 4.03 -2.28 -17.62
N GLU A 120 3.41 -2.93 -18.61
CA GLU A 120 2.00 -3.29 -18.50
C GLU A 120 1.66 -4.69 -19.04
N HIS A 121 0.65 -5.33 -18.42
CA HIS A 121 0.13 -6.63 -18.83
C HIS A 121 1.21 -7.73 -18.92
N ASN A 122 2.28 -7.63 -18.14
CA ASN A 122 3.36 -8.62 -18.10
C ASN A 122 3.17 -9.61 -16.95
N ARG A 123 3.81 -10.76 -17.08
CA ARG A 123 4.06 -11.71 -16.00
C ARG A 123 5.52 -11.61 -15.57
N VAL A 124 5.77 -11.05 -14.38
CA VAL A 124 7.11 -10.86 -13.82
C VAL A 124 7.28 -11.84 -12.68
N ILE A 125 7.95 -12.98 -12.92
CA ILE A 125 7.88 -14.15 -12.06
C ILE A 125 9.27 -14.65 -11.67
N GLY A 126 9.47 -15.00 -10.39
CA GLY A 126 10.69 -15.64 -9.88
C GLY A 126 11.92 -14.74 -9.91
N ASN A 127 11.73 -13.42 -9.87
CA ASN A 127 12.78 -12.43 -9.78
C ASN A 127 12.99 -11.99 -8.32
N LEU A 128 14.16 -11.43 -7.99
CA LEU A 128 14.38 -10.85 -6.67
C LEU A 128 13.43 -9.66 -6.46
N HIS A 129 13.61 -8.56 -7.20
CA HIS A 129 12.59 -7.53 -7.32
C HIS A 129 11.75 -7.76 -8.58
N GLY A 130 10.44 -7.52 -8.51
CA GLY A 130 9.63 -7.63 -9.72
C GLY A 130 9.92 -6.46 -10.67
N VAL A 131 9.48 -5.25 -10.32
CA VAL A 131 9.74 -4.01 -11.05
C VAL A 131 10.41 -3.00 -10.13
N ASP A 132 11.60 -2.52 -10.50
CA ASP A 132 12.35 -1.47 -9.80
C ASP A 132 12.29 -0.16 -10.59
N VAL A 133 11.51 0.81 -10.10
CA VAL A 133 11.44 2.17 -10.66
C VAL A 133 12.46 3.03 -9.93
N HIS A 134 13.65 3.18 -10.50
CA HIS A 134 14.81 3.78 -9.86
C HIS A 134 15.18 5.14 -10.48
N GLY A 135 14.40 6.17 -10.13
CA GLY A 135 14.65 7.55 -10.55
C GLY A 135 13.95 7.97 -11.85
N GLY A 136 13.25 7.08 -12.56
CA GLY A 136 12.41 7.44 -13.72
C GLY A 136 11.17 8.21 -13.28
N ARG A 137 10.83 9.29 -13.97
CA ARG A 137 9.65 10.13 -13.70
C ARG A 137 8.44 9.62 -14.46
N ASP A 138 7.26 9.79 -13.87
CA ASP A 138 5.98 9.50 -14.52
C ASP A 138 5.91 8.08 -15.12
N ALA A 139 6.64 7.14 -14.51
CA ALA A 139 6.63 5.75 -14.90
C ALA A 139 5.27 5.11 -14.57
N GLN A 140 4.82 4.16 -15.39
CA GLN A 140 3.58 3.44 -15.21
C GLN A 140 3.83 1.94 -15.10
N VAL A 141 3.42 1.35 -13.98
CA VAL A 141 3.46 -0.10 -13.74
C VAL A 141 2.03 -0.55 -13.54
N ARG A 142 1.42 -1.16 -14.57
CA ARG A 142 -0.02 -1.43 -14.53
C ARG A 142 -0.42 -2.80 -15.08
N SER A 143 -1.44 -3.38 -14.45
CA SER A 143 -2.04 -4.64 -14.89
C SER A 143 -1.03 -5.80 -15.03
N ASN A 144 0.04 -5.82 -14.24
CA ASN A 144 1.01 -6.92 -14.24
C ASN A 144 0.65 -7.97 -13.20
N THR A 145 1.02 -9.21 -13.46
CA THR A 145 1.09 -10.29 -12.46
C THR A 145 2.54 -10.40 -12.01
N ILE A 146 2.80 -10.12 -10.72
CA ILE A 146 4.14 -10.09 -10.15
C ILE A 146 4.22 -11.12 -9.04
N GLU A 147 5.09 -12.11 -9.21
CA GLU A 147 5.30 -13.20 -8.25
C GLU A 147 6.77 -13.30 -7.90
N GLY A 148 7.10 -13.07 -6.62
CA GLY A 148 8.46 -13.24 -6.11
C GLY A 148 8.81 -14.72 -5.92
N THR A 149 9.70 -15.01 -4.98
CA THR A 149 10.14 -16.39 -4.67
C THR A 149 9.66 -16.81 -3.28
N ARG A 150 9.20 -18.07 -3.17
CA ARG A 150 8.81 -18.69 -1.88
C ARG A 150 9.99 -19.37 -1.17
N GLN A 151 11.12 -19.51 -1.83
CA GLN A 151 12.24 -20.34 -1.36
C GLN A 151 13.07 -19.71 -0.25
N VAL A 152 12.92 -18.41 -0.01
CA VAL A 152 13.65 -17.65 1.01
C VAL A 152 12.70 -17.02 2.03
N ARG A 153 13.22 -16.66 3.20
CA ARG A 153 12.44 -15.96 4.24
C ARG A 153 11.89 -14.65 3.69
N VAL A 154 10.74 -14.21 4.19
CA VAL A 154 10.06 -13.00 3.72
C VAL A 154 10.99 -11.77 3.74
N ASN A 155 11.79 -11.61 4.79
CA ASN A 155 12.71 -10.47 4.92
C ASN A 155 13.88 -10.49 3.91
N ASP A 156 14.21 -11.66 3.38
CA ASP A 156 15.28 -11.83 2.39
C ASP A 156 14.77 -11.73 0.95
N ARG A 157 13.45 -11.63 0.76
CA ARG A 157 12.82 -11.42 -0.55
C ARG A 157 12.98 -9.98 -1.00
N GLY A 158 12.99 -9.76 -2.30
CA GLY A 158 12.85 -8.43 -2.89
C GLY A 158 11.40 -7.95 -2.88
N ASN A 159 11.18 -6.70 -3.22
CA ASN A 159 9.84 -6.13 -3.31
C ASN A 159 9.16 -6.52 -4.63
N GLY A 160 7.84 -6.63 -4.64
CA GLY A 160 7.10 -6.78 -5.89
C GLY A 160 7.34 -5.58 -6.81
N ILE A 161 7.09 -4.39 -6.30
CA ILE A 161 7.37 -3.12 -6.98
C ILE A 161 8.16 -2.23 -6.01
N TYR A 162 9.34 -1.80 -6.42
CA TYR A 162 10.15 -0.84 -5.69
C TYR A 162 10.14 0.50 -6.42
N VAL A 163 9.81 1.58 -5.72
CA VAL A 163 9.80 2.94 -6.25
C VAL A 163 10.76 3.78 -5.43
N TRP A 164 11.87 4.19 -6.03
CA TRP A 164 12.87 5.01 -5.37
C TRP A 164 13.11 6.30 -6.13
N ASN A 165 12.92 7.44 -5.45
CA ASN A 165 13.16 8.79 -6.00
C ASN A 165 12.55 8.99 -7.40
N SER A 166 11.32 8.50 -7.59
CA SER A 166 10.62 8.44 -8.88
C SER A 166 9.27 9.16 -8.77
N PRO A 167 9.26 10.49 -8.91
CA PRO A 167 8.02 11.27 -8.79
C PRO A 167 7.04 10.98 -9.93
N GLY A 168 5.74 11.08 -9.63
CA GLY A 168 4.67 10.89 -10.60
C GLY A 168 4.39 9.43 -10.99
N THR A 169 5.02 8.45 -10.31
CA THR A 169 4.83 7.03 -10.64
C THR A 169 3.39 6.59 -10.42
N LEU A 170 2.80 5.96 -11.43
CA LEU A 170 1.51 5.28 -11.37
C LEU A 170 1.71 3.77 -11.21
N VAL A 171 1.14 3.18 -10.14
CA VAL A 171 1.08 1.73 -9.95
C VAL A 171 -0.38 1.32 -9.84
N GLU A 172 -0.91 0.64 -10.87
CA GLU A 172 -2.35 0.42 -11.00
C GLU A 172 -2.70 -1.00 -11.44
N GLY A 173 -3.67 -1.61 -10.78
CA GLY A 173 -4.27 -2.87 -11.24
C GLY A 173 -3.34 -4.08 -11.22
N ASN A 174 -2.22 -4.05 -10.50
CA ASN A 174 -1.30 -5.16 -10.44
C ASN A 174 -1.74 -6.22 -9.41
N SER A 175 -1.41 -7.48 -9.66
CA SER A 175 -1.52 -8.56 -8.70
C SER A 175 -0.13 -8.95 -8.22
N VAL A 176 0.15 -8.79 -6.92
CA VAL A 176 1.50 -8.97 -6.35
C VAL A 176 1.46 -9.98 -5.22
N ARG A 177 2.36 -10.97 -5.24
CA ARG A 177 2.51 -11.94 -4.15
C ARG A 177 3.93 -12.49 -4.02
N TRP A 178 4.24 -13.03 -2.84
CA TRP A 178 5.51 -13.70 -2.50
C TRP A 178 6.75 -12.80 -2.58
N GLY A 179 6.56 -11.48 -2.56
CA GLY A 179 7.64 -10.54 -2.33
C GLY A 179 7.87 -10.27 -0.84
N ARG A 180 8.81 -9.38 -0.53
CA ARG A 180 8.92 -8.79 0.79
C ARG A 180 7.78 -7.81 1.00
N ASP A 181 7.74 -6.72 0.28
CA ASP A 181 6.64 -5.76 0.25
C ASP A 181 5.99 -5.76 -1.14
N GLY A 182 4.69 -5.52 -1.20
CA GLY A 182 3.97 -5.43 -2.47
C GLY A 182 4.44 -4.21 -3.27
N ILE A 183 4.26 -3.02 -2.69
CA ILE A 183 4.88 -1.78 -3.14
C ILE A 183 5.73 -1.22 -2.01
N PHE A 184 7.02 -1.04 -2.22
CA PHE A 184 7.87 -0.24 -1.36
C PHE A 184 8.21 1.07 -2.06
N SER A 185 7.74 2.19 -1.52
CA SER A 185 8.03 3.52 -2.05
C SER A 185 8.91 4.28 -1.07
N ASN A 186 10.05 4.76 -1.56
CA ASN A 186 11.00 5.47 -0.74
C ASN A 186 11.50 6.74 -1.43
N ALA A 187 11.59 7.84 -0.67
CA ALA A 187 12.09 9.14 -1.12
C ALA A 187 11.41 9.64 -2.41
N SER A 188 10.11 9.36 -2.58
CA SER A 188 9.35 9.71 -3.77
C SER A 188 8.23 10.71 -3.48
N ARG A 189 7.47 11.12 -4.49
CA ARG A 189 6.35 12.05 -4.32
C ARG A 189 5.39 11.98 -5.50
N THR A 190 4.18 12.49 -5.30
CA THR A 190 3.12 12.61 -6.33
C THR A 190 2.81 11.27 -7.01
N GLY A 191 3.06 10.15 -6.31
CA GLY A 191 2.73 8.81 -6.78
C GLY A 191 1.25 8.48 -6.56
N ILE A 192 0.68 7.66 -7.46
CA ILE A 192 -0.69 7.13 -7.33
C ILE A 192 -0.61 5.61 -7.39
N TYR A 193 -0.98 4.96 -6.28
CA TYR A 193 -0.93 3.50 -6.16
C TYR A 193 -2.33 2.98 -5.88
N ARG A 194 -2.99 2.46 -6.92
CA ARG A 194 -4.42 2.15 -6.86
C ARG A 194 -4.81 0.82 -7.50
N ASP A 195 -5.91 0.28 -7.00
CA ASP A 195 -6.59 -0.90 -7.57
C ASP A 195 -5.70 -2.15 -7.65
N ASN A 196 -4.64 -2.23 -6.82
CA ASN A 196 -3.74 -3.37 -6.78
C ASN A 196 -4.24 -4.44 -5.79
N LEU A 197 -3.89 -5.69 -6.05
CA LEU A 197 -4.16 -6.84 -5.19
C LEU A 197 -2.86 -7.39 -4.62
N PHE A 198 -2.78 -7.49 -3.29
CA PHE A 198 -1.60 -7.92 -2.54
C PHE A 198 -1.89 -9.13 -1.68
N ARG A 199 -1.04 -10.17 -1.77
CA ARG A 199 -1.16 -11.41 -0.98
C ARG A 199 0.20 -11.96 -0.59
N ASP A 200 0.27 -12.63 0.55
CA ASP A 200 1.44 -13.39 0.98
C ASP A 200 2.74 -12.53 1.04
N LEU A 201 2.63 -11.31 1.59
CA LEU A 201 3.68 -10.31 1.68
C LEU A 201 3.91 -9.87 3.13
N ARG A 202 5.02 -9.21 3.40
CA ARG A 202 5.23 -8.52 4.68
C ARG A 202 4.32 -7.31 4.81
N PHE A 203 4.36 -6.39 3.84
CA PHE A 203 3.46 -5.24 3.73
C PHE A 203 2.84 -5.20 2.33
N ALA A 204 1.55 -4.86 2.25
CA ALA A 204 0.93 -4.62 0.95
C ALA A 204 1.47 -3.34 0.32
N VAL A 205 1.42 -2.22 1.05
CA VAL A 205 2.02 -0.94 0.65
C VAL A 205 2.85 -0.40 1.80
N HIS A 206 4.09 -0.04 1.51
CA HIS A 206 5.05 0.51 2.44
C HIS A 206 5.61 1.84 1.91
N TYR A 207 5.23 2.95 2.56
CA TYR A 207 5.78 4.27 2.28
C TYR A 207 6.86 4.63 3.30
N MET A 208 8.01 5.11 2.78
CA MET A 208 9.02 5.79 3.58
C MET A 208 9.43 7.08 2.87
N TYR A 209 9.31 8.22 3.56
CA TYR A 209 9.67 9.53 2.98
C TYR A 209 9.01 9.78 1.61
N THR A 210 7.77 9.30 1.44
CA THR A 210 6.98 9.48 0.22
C THR A 210 5.88 10.49 0.51
N ASN A 211 5.86 11.61 -0.21
CA ASN A 211 4.97 12.73 0.08
C ASN A 211 3.98 12.99 -1.06
N ASP A 212 2.91 13.74 -0.76
CA ASP A 212 1.97 14.25 -1.75
C ASP A 212 1.40 13.14 -2.66
N SER A 213 1.11 11.97 -2.10
CA SER A 213 0.83 10.74 -2.85
C SER A 213 -0.48 10.08 -2.40
N GLU A 214 -1.01 9.18 -3.24
CA GLU A 214 -2.28 8.51 -3.02
C GLU A 214 -2.12 6.99 -3.00
N VAL A 215 -2.82 6.33 -2.04
CA VAL A 215 -3.01 4.88 -1.94
C VAL A 215 -4.52 4.64 -1.90
N SER A 216 -5.10 4.12 -2.99
CA SER A 216 -6.56 4.03 -3.10
C SER A 216 -7.07 2.76 -3.78
N GLY A 217 -8.22 2.26 -3.34
CA GLY A 217 -8.89 1.12 -3.96
C GLY A 217 -8.08 -0.19 -3.96
N ASN A 218 -7.01 -0.28 -3.17
CA ASN A 218 -6.19 -1.48 -3.12
C ASN A 218 -6.80 -2.53 -2.20
N VAL A 219 -6.43 -3.78 -2.44
CA VAL A 219 -6.84 -4.94 -1.65
C VAL A 219 -5.63 -5.63 -1.07
N SER A 220 -5.56 -5.71 0.25
CA SER A 220 -4.57 -6.46 1.03
C SER A 220 -5.24 -7.68 1.65
N ILE A 221 -4.67 -8.88 1.47
CA ILE A 221 -5.24 -10.12 1.99
C ILE A 221 -4.15 -10.97 2.64
N GLY A 222 -4.24 -11.17 3.96
CA GLY A 222 -3.38 -12.10 4.70
C GLY A 222 -1.91 -11.71 4.69
N ASN A 223 -1.60 -10.43 4.52
CA ASN A 223 -0.23 -9.94 4.61
C ASN A 223 0.17 -9.71 6.08
N GLY A 224 1.45 -9.49 6.34
CA GLY A 224 1.89 -9.10 7.69
C GLY A 224 1.28 -7.77 8.12
N LEU A 225 1.17 -6.79 7.19
CA LEU A 225 0.53 -5.49 7.37
C LEU A 225 -0.08 -4.99 6.04
N GLY A 226 -1.23 -4.35 6.11
CA GLY A 226 -1.86 -3.75 4.95
C GLY A 226 -1.12 -2.51 4.44
N TYR A 227 -1.41 -1.36 5.03
CA TYR A 227 -0.95 -0.07 4.53
C TYR A 227 -0.10 0.66 5.56
N ALA A 228 1.22 0.67 5.39
CA ALA A 228 2.18 1.34 6.24
C ALA A 228 2.60 2.67 5.64
N ILE A 229 2.17 3.78 6.24
CA ILE A 229 2.54 5.14 5.85
C ILE A 229 3.51 5.67 6.89
N MET A 230 4.82 5.72 6.52
CA MET A 230 5.88 6.07 7.45
C MET A 230 6.68 7.27 6.96
N PHE A 231 6.97 8.20 7.88
CA PHE A 231 7.77 9.41 7.63
C PHE A 231 7.33 10.20 6.39
N SER A 232 6.00 10.29 6.17
CA SER A 232 5.42 10.80 4.94
C SER A 232 4.37 11.87 5.24
N ASN A 233 4.22 12.86 4.37
CA ASN A 233 3.28 13.95 4.57
C ASN A 233 2.34 14.11 3.38
N ASN A 234 1.13 14.63 3.63
CA ASN A 234 0.12 14.91 2.62
C ASN A 234 -0.28 13.65 1.83
N ILE A 235 -0.58 12.57 2.53
CA ILE A 235 -0.93 11.28 1.92
C ILE A 235 -2.44 11.09 1.96
N VAL A 236 -3.02 10.64 0.86
CA VAL A 236 -4.40 10.19 0.78
C VAL A 236 -4.43 8.66 0.80
N VAL A 237 -5.08 8.08 1.83
CA VAL A 237 -5.30 6.63 1.97
C VAL A 237 -6.80 6.39 1.95
N LYS A 238 -7.35 6.01 0.80
CA LYS A 238 -8.81 5.95 0.66
C LYS A 238 -9.31 4.68 -0.01
N ASP A 239 -10.50 4.24 0.40
CA ASP A 239 -11.24 3.16 -0.24
C ASP A 239 -10.44 1.86 -0.35
N ASN A 240 -9.46 1.63 0.54
CA ASN A 240 -8.68 0.41 0.57
C ASN A 240 -9.33 -0.65 1.45
N LEU A 241 -9.06 -1.89 1.12
CA LEU A 241 -9.51 -3.06 1.86
C LEU A 241 -8.30 -3.80 2.46
N SER A 242 -8.34 -4.07 3.77
CA SER A 242 -7.40 -4.92 4.50
C SER A 242 -8.18 -6.09 5.10
N LEU A 243 -7.96 -7.28 4.57
CA LEU A 243 -8.63 -8.50 4.99
C LEU A 243 -7.64 -9.46 5.63
N SER A 244 -7.86 -9.78 6.90
CA SER A 244 -7.08 -10.81 7.61
C SER A 244 -5.57 -10.56 7.60
N ASP A 245 -5.14 -9.30 7.47
CA ASP A 245 -3.75 -8.91 7.67
C ASP A 245 -3.39 -9.13 9.15
N ILE A 246 -2.12 -9.51 9.43
CA ILE A 246 -1.77 -10.10 10.73
C ILE A 246 -1.60 -9.02 11.81
N SER A 247 -0.77 -8.00 11.56
CA SER A 247 -0.42 -7.01 12.58
C SER A 247 -1.30 -5.77 12.51
N HIS A 248 -1.31 -5.05 11.41
CA HIS A 248 -2.09 -3.81 11.27
C HIS A 248 -2.77 -3.71 9.91
N GLY A 249 -4.00 -3.21 9.88
CA GLY A 249 -4.66 -2.87 8.63
C GLY A 249 -4.09 -1.57 8.04
N VAL A 250 -4.17 -0.47 8.78
CA VAL A 250 -3.61 0.83 8.41
C VAL A 250 -2.69 1.33 9.51
N MET A 251 -1.49 1.78 9.15
CA MET A 251 -0.52 2.34 10.09
C MET A 251 -0.04 3.70 9.62
N LEU A 252 -0.16 4.71 10.48
CA LEU A 252 0.47 6.02 10.35
C LEU A 252 1.60 6.13 11.36
N ASN A 253 2.84 6.21 10.89
CA ASN A 253 4.02 6.34 11.73
C ASN A 253 4.82 7.57 11.29
N TYR A 254 4.86 8.62 12.13
CA TYR A 254 5.41 9.94 11.75
C TYR A 254 4.82 10.45 10.41
N ALA A 255 3.54 10.16 10.14
CA ALA A 255 2.81 10.61 8.97
C ALA A 255 1.93 11.81 9.33
N ASN A 256 2.05 12.92 8.59
CA ASN A 256 1.35 14.14 8.93
C ASN A 256 0.52 14.67 7.77
N ASN A 257 -0.55 15.39 8.10
CA ASN A 257 -1.49 15.96 7.13
C ASN A 257 -2.04 14.88 6.16
N ALA A 258 -2.23 13.67 6.64
CA ALA A 258 -2.82 12.60 5.85
C ALA A 258 -4.35 12.63 5.96
N GLU A 259 -5.00 12.22 4.87
CA GLU A 259 -6.41 11.88 4.85
C GLU A 259 -6.56 10.36 4.75
N VAL A 260 -7.28 9.78 5.72
CA VAL A 260 -7.58 8.34 5.77
C VAL A 260 -9.09 8.17 5.74
N SER A 261 -9.65 7.75 4.61
CA SER A 261 -11.11 7.76 4.43
C SER A 261 -11.64 6.55 3.66
N GLY A 262 -12.85 6.10 3.99
CA GLY A 262 -13.52 5.02 3.26
C GLY A 262 -12.84 3.65 3.31
N ASN A 263 -11.82 3.46 4.14
CA ASN A 263 -11.11 2.18 4.23
C ASN A 263 -11.89 1.17 5.08
N LEU A 264 -11.86 -0.09 4.64
CA LEU A 264 -12.38 -1.22 5.40
C LEU A 264 -11.22 -2.10 5.87
N VAL A 265 -11.08 -2.25 7.19
CA VAL A 265 -10.20 -3.24 7.81
C VAL A 265 -11.07 -4.28 8.49
N ARG A 266 -10.93 -5.54 8.11
CA ARG A 266 -11.76 -6.63 8.65
C ARG A 266 -10.94 -7.88 8.94
N GLY A 267 -11.12 -8.34 10.16
CA GLY A 267 -10.77 -9.69 10.61
C GLY A 267 -9.29 -9.97 10.83
N GLY A 268 -8.93 -10.25 12.07
CA GLY A 268 -7.69 -10.91 12.44
C GLY A 268 -6.50 -10.01 12.75
N ALA A 269 -6.51 -8.73 12.39
CA ALA A 269 -5.40 -7.85 12.71
C ALA A 269 -5.25 -7.64 14.23
N GLU A 270 -4.01 -7.58 14.70
CA GLU A 270 -3.75 -7.14 16.09
C GLU A 270 -4.32 -5.72 16.28
N LYS A 271 -4.11 -4.81 15.31
CA LYS A 271 -4.68 -3.46 15.32
C LYS A 271 -5.33 -3.15 13.97
N CYS A 272 -6.59 -2.79 13.96
CA CYS A 272 -7.21 -2.32 12.73
C CYS A 272 -6.49 -1.07 12.23
N THR A 273 -6.23 -0.11 13.13
CA THR A 273 -5.42 1.06 12.80
C THR A 273 -4.45 1.43 13.93
N PHE A 274 -3.25 1.86 13.56
CA PHE A 274 -2.20 2.28 14.49
C PHE A 274 -1.69 3.66 14.14
N ILE A 275 -1.82 4.60 15.07
CA ILE A 275 -1.40 6.01 14.91
C ILE A 275 -0.27 6.29 15.89
N TYR A 276 0.96 6.49 15.36
CA TYR A 276 2.17 6.67 16.15
C TYR A 276 2.89 7.96 15.74
N ASN A 277 3.01 8.91 16.68
CA ASN A 277 3.66 10.20 16.45
C ASN A 277 3.25 10.87 15.13
N ALA A 278 1.96 10.80 14.83
CA ALA A 278 1.38 11.30 13.58
C ALA A 278 0.42 12.46 13.88
N HIS A 279 0.54 13.56 13.15
CA HIS A 279 -0.11 14.82 13.50
C HIS A 279 -0.97 15.37 12.36
N LYS A 280 -2.04 16.09 12.73
CA LYS A 280 -2.89 16.84 11.79
C LYS A 280 -3.52 15.97 10.71
N ASN A 281 -3.82 14.71 11.02
CA ASN A 281 -4.47 13.80 10.09
C ASN A 281 -5.98 13.88 10.23
N LEU A 282 -6.68 13.70 9.12
CA LEU A 282 -8.13 13.56 9.05
C LEU A 282 -8.46 12.09 8.79
N ILE A 283 -9.14 11.45 9.75
CA ILE A 283 -9.51 10.03 9.70
C ILE A 283 -11.03 9.96 9.78
N TRP A 284 -11.69 9.66 8.66
CA TRP A 284 -13.14 9.72 8.59
C TRP A 284 -13.77 8.66 7.67
N GLY A 285 -14.97 8.25 7.97
CA GLY A 285 -15.73 7.34 7.14
C GLY A 285 -15.10 5.95 6.97
N ASN A 286 -14.17 5.55 7.84
CA ASN A 286 -13.56 4.22 7.81
C ASN A 286 -14.36 3.22 8.63
N ARG A 287 -14.14 1.93 8.34
CA ARG A 287 -14.76 0.83 9.06
C ARG A 287 -13.67 -0.14 9.55
N PHE A 288 -13.60 -0.32 10.87
CA PHE A 288 -12.60 -1.10 11.59
C PHE A 288 -13.29 -2.22 12.36
N GLU A 289 -13.18 -3.47 11.90
CA GLU A 289 -14.00 -4.59 12.36
C GLU A 289 -13.19 -5.81 12.80
N GLY A 290 -13.52 -6.34 13.98
CA GLY A 290 -13.08 -7.66 14.44
C GLY A 290 -11.59 -7.80 14.70
N CYS A 291 -10.90 -6.69 15.06
CA CYS A 291 -9.50 -6.69 15.46
C CYS A 291 -9.33 -6.88 16.98
N GLU A 292 -8.14 -7.23 17.44
CA GLU A 292 -7.83 -7.20 18.88
C GLU A 292 -7.93 -5.75 19.42
N ILE A 293 -7.45 -4.77 18.65
CA ILE A 293 -7.55 -3.35 18.95
C ILE A 293 -8.11 -2.62 17.73
N GLY A 294 -9.23 -1.93 17.88
CA GLY A 294 -9.82 -1.11 16.82
C GLY A 294 -8.88 0.02 16.40
N ILE A 295 -8.49 0.86 17.34
CA ILE A 295 -7.47 1.88 17.14
C ILE A 295 -6.47 1.93 18.31
N HIS A 296 -5.19 1.83 17.99
CA HIS A 296 -4.12 2.17 18.92
C HIS A 296 -3.60 3.59 18.59
N PHE A 297 -3.84 4.51 19.52
CA PHE A 297 -3.49 5.92 19.35
C PHE A 297 -2.48 6.33 20.42
N THR A 298 -1.31 6.80 20.00
CA THR A 298 -0.26 7.20 20.96
C THR A 298 -0.41 8.65 21.41
N ALA A 299 -0.03 8.91 22.65
CA ALA A 299 -0.11 10.25 23.27
C ALA A 299 0.72 11.34 22.55
N GLY A 300 1.74 10.93 21.78
CA GLY A 300 2.53 11.84 20.94
C GLY A 300 1.82 12.33 19.68
N SER A 301 0.66 11.75 19.34
CA SER A 301 -0.09 12.11 18.14
C SER A 301 -1.05 13.26 18.44
N GLU A 302 -0.91 14.40 17.76
CA GLU A 302 -1.66 15.62 18.09
C GLU A 302 -2.42 16.19 16.90
N ARG A 303 -3.54 16.89 17.18
CA ARG A 303 -4.35 17.62 16.21
C ARG A 303 -4.92 16.72 15.11
N ASN A 304 -5.19 15.46 15.43
CA ASN A 304 -5.89 14.57 14.52
C ASN A 304 -7.40 14.72 14.71
N VAL A 305 -8.13 14.63 13.61
CA VAL A 305 -9.60 14.62 13.60
C VAL A 305 -10.06 13.20 13.28
N LEU A 306 -10.87 12.62 14.16
CA LEU A 306 -11.46 11.29 13.98
C LEU A 306 -12.99 11.44 14.06
N THR A 307 -13.68 11.32 12.94
CA THR A 307 -15.13 11.51 12.85
C THR A 307 -15.77 10.60 11.82
N GLY A 308 -16.99 10.16 12.06
CA GLY A 308 -17.73 9.35 11.10
C GLY A 308 -17.14 7.97 10.83
N ASN A 309 -16.23 7.46 11.68
CA ASN A 309 -15.71 6.10 11.55
C ASN A 309 -16.63 5.10 12.28
N ALA A 310 -16.54 3.83 11.92
CA ALA A 310 -17.19 2.73 12.62
C ALA A 310 -16.15 1.77 13.22
N PHE A 311 -16.27 1.53 14.53
CA PHE A 311 -15.49 0.55 15.27
C PHE A 311 -16.42 -0.57 15.72
N ILE A 312 -16.28 -1.77 15.12
CA ILE A 312 -17.27 -2.83 15.24
C ILE A 312 -16.63 -4.15 15.72
N GLY A 313 -17.12 -4.65 16.85
CA GLY A 313 -16.75 -5.98 17.36
C GLY A 313 -15.25 -6.16 17.62
N ASN A 314 -14.51 -5.09 17.86
CA ASN A 314 -13.12 -5.17 18.27
C ASN A 314 -13.04 -5.57 19.74
N ARG A 315 -12.03 -6.33 20.13
CA ARG A 315 -11.86 -6.74 21.53
C ARG A 315 -11.59 -5.56 22.45
N THR A 316 -10.82 -4.59 21.99
CA THR A 316 -10.59 -3.29 22.61
C THR A 316 -10.84 -2.22 21.54
N GLN A 317 -11.86 -1.38 21.70
CA GLN A 317 -12.15 -0.38 20.68
C GLN A 317 -11.05 0.64 20.53
N VAL A 318 -10.53 1.14 21.65
CA VAL A 318 -9.49 2.17 21.67
C VAL A 318 -8.42 1.80 22.68
N LYS A 319 -7.17 1.79 22.25
CA LYS A 319 -5.99 1.79 23.13
C LYS A 319 -5.33 3.16 23.04
N TYR A 320 -5.51 3.96 24.06
CA TYR A 320 -4.86 5.27 24.23
C TYR A 320 -4.06 5.29 25.52
N VAL A 321 -2.74 5.37 25.40
CA VAL A 321 -1.84 5.44 26.55
C VAL A 321 -1.37 6.89 26.69
N GLY A 322 -2.16 7.70 27.41
CA GLY A 322 -1.89 9.11 27.66
C GLY A 322 -2.75 9.63 28.81
N THR A 323 -2.40 10.80 29.32
CA THR A 323 -3.09 11.46 30.44
C THR A 323 -3.90 12.69 30.01
N ARG A 324 -3.89 13.03 28.73
CA ARG A 324 -4.66 14.14 28.19
C ARG A 324 -6.05 13.68 27.80
N ASP A 325 -7.02 14.57 27.90
CA ASP A 325 -8.32 14.38 27.29
C ASP A 325 -8.21 14.67 25.79
N VAL A 326 -8.69 13.73 24.96
CA VAL A 326 -8.65 13.81 23.51
C VAL A 326 -10.08 13.66 22.98
N GLU A 327 -10.60 14.72 22.38
CA GLU A 327 -11.95 14.74 21.81
C GLU A 327 -11.93 14.18 20.38
N TRP A 328 -12.82 13.23 20.10
CA TRP A 328 -12.96 12.57 18.81
C TRP A 328 -14.30 12.81 18.12
N SER A 329 -14.99 13.87 18.49
CA SER A 329 -16.06 14.42 17.67
C SER A 329 -15.59 15.67 16.93
N PHE A 330 -16.15 15.92 15.78
CA PHE A 330 -15.86 17.10 14.98
C PHE A 330 -17.17 17.68 14.42
N GLU A 331 -17.39 18.97 14.61
CA GLU A 331 -18.60 19.67 14.16
C GLU A 331 -19.91 18.98 14.63
N GLY A 332 -19.90 18.46 15.88
CA GLY A 332 -21.06 17.81 16.47
C GLY A 332 -21.31 16.38 15.97
N ARG A 333 -20.32 15.75 15.32
CA ARG A 333 -20.43 14.38 14.83
C ARG A 333 -19.19 13.58 15.22
N GLY A 334 -19.40 12.49 15.93
CA GLY A 334 -18.35 11.57 16.38
C GLY A 334 -18.26 10.29 15.55
N ASN A 335 -18.00 9.16 16.19
CA ASN A 335 -17.81 7.86 15.56
C ASN A 335 -18.87 6.86 16.05
N TYR A 336 -19.07 5.78 15.33
CA TYR A 336 -19.89 4.66 15.76
C TYR A 336 -19.06 3.65 16.53
N TRP A 337 -19.58 3.23 17.71
CA TRP A 337 -18.96 2.27 18.61
C TRP A 337 -19.92 1.12 18.91
N SER A 338 -19.62 -0.08 18.50
CA SER A 338 -20.54 -1.22 18.64
C SER A 338 -20.82 -1.65 20.09
N ASP A 339 -20.00 -1.23 21.03
CA ASP A 339 -20.12 -1.49 22.47
C ASP A 339 -20.63 -0.29 23.28
N HIS A 340 -20.98 0.82 22.61
CA HIS A 340 -21.60 1.97 23.26
C HIS A 340 -23.10 1.73 23.48
N PRO A 341 -23.58 1.67 24.75
CA PRO A 341 -24.99 1.51 25.05
C PRO A 341 -25.74 2.84 24.97
N GLY A 342 -25.47 3.63 23.92
CA GLY A 342 -26.06 4.95 23.74
C GLY A 342 -27.56 4.89 23.42
N PHE A 343 -28.28 5.99 23.71
CA PHE A 343 -29.67 6.22 23.33
C PHE A 343 -29.76 7.60 22.68
N ASP A 344 -30.76 7.78 21.84
CA ASP A 344 -31.03 9.02 21.10
C ASP A 344 -32.48 9.38 21.31
N LEU A 345 -32.74 10.30 22.24
CA LEU A 345 -34.09 10.82 22.54
C LEU A 345 -34.50 11.92 21.56
N GLY A 346 -33.49 12.58 20.95
CA GLY A 346 -33.71 13.67 19.99
C GLY A 346 -34.08 13.17 18.60
N GLY A 347 -33.73 11.93 18.26
CA GLY A 347 -33.98 11.32 16.95
C GLY A 347 -33.09 11.89 15.85
N ASP A 348 -31.94 12.46 16.19
CA ASP A 348 -30.99 13.07 15.25
C ASP A 348 -29.87 12.13 14.77
N GLY A 349 -29.87 10.88 15.31
CA GLY A 349 -28.89 9.85 14.97
C GLY A 349 -27.58 9.97 15.74
N ILE A 350 -27.54 10.83 16.76
CA ILE A 350 -26.38 11.03 17.66
C ILE A 350 -26.81 10.59 19.07
N ALA A 351 -25.95 9.88 19.77
CA ALA A 351 -26.26 9.47 21.13
C ALA A 351 -26.21 10.67 22.09
N ASP A 352 -27.22 10.74 22.98
CA ASP A 352 -27.32 11.76 24.05
C ASP A 352 -26.25 11.59 25.15
N SER A 353 -25.48 10.52 25.11
CA SER A 353 -24.40 10.22 26.07
C SER A 353 -23.07 10.07 25.36
N ALA A 354 -22.03 10.75 25.87
CA ALA A 354 -20.67 10.63 25.36
C ALA A 354 -20.11 9.22 25.58
N PHE A 355 -19.31 8.74 24.63
CA PHE A 355 -18.56 7.50 24.75
C PHE A 355 -17.16 7.76 25.31
N ARG A 356 -16.74 6.97 26.28
CA ARG A 356 -15.44 7.02 26.92
C ARG A 356 -14.83 5.60 26.96
N PRO A 357 -14.05 5.20 25.95
CA PRO A 357 -13.60 3.83 25.80
C PRO A 357 -12.54 3.39 26.81
N ASN A 358 -11.92 4.32 27.55
CA ASN A 358 -10.81 4.01 28.42
C ASN A 358 -11.17 4.28 29.89
N ASP A 359 -11.05 3.27 30.73
CA ASP A 359 -11.20 3.37 32.18
C ASP A 359 -9.84 3.23 32.91
N LEU A 360 -9.84 3.38 34.25
CA LEU A 360 -8.62 3.22 35.03
C LEU A 360 -8.04 1.81 34.94
N MET A 361 -8.90 0.80 34.81
CA MET A 361 -8.47 -0.60 34.70
C MET A 361 -7.79 -0.86 33.37
N ASP A 362 -8.23 -0.22 32.28
CA ASP A 362 -7.55 -0.31 30.99
C ASP A 362 -6.12 0.24 31.10
N HIS A 363 -5.93 1.41 31.73
CA HIS A 363 -4.60 1.95 31.97
C HIS A 363 -3.71 1.05 32.82
N ILE A 364 -4.30 0.41 33.86
CA ILE A 364 -3.58 -0.55 34.70
C ILE A 364 -3.19 -1.79 33.88
N LEU A 365 -4.10 -2.34 33.10
CA LEU A 365 -3.87 -3.54 32.28
C LEU A 365 -2.80 -3.31 31.20
N TRP A 366 -2.76 -2.13 30.60
CA TRP A 366 -1.74 -1.80 29.59
C TRP A 366 -0.35 -1.60 30.19
N SER A 367 -0.28 -1.08 31.42
CA SER A 367 1.00 -0.91 32.14
C SER A 367 1.45 -2.16 32.91
N GLN A 368 0.47 -2.97 33.36
CA GLN A 368 0.67 -4.16 34.19
C GLN A 368 -0.19 -5.33 33.67
N PRO A 369 0.21 -6.02 32.60
CA PRO A 369 -0.61 -7.08 32.01
C PRO A 369 -1.02 -8.21 32.96
N ALA A 370 -0.19 -8.49 34.00
CA ALA A 370 -0.50 -9.46 35.03
C ALA A 370 -1.78 -9.12 35.84
N ALA A 371 -2.19 -7.84 35.88
CA ALA A 371 -3.43 -7.42 36.52
C ALA A 371 -4.69 -7.98 35.84
N ALA A 372 -4.58 -8.56 34.64
CA ALA A 372 -5.66 -9.25 33.97
C ALA A 372 -6.30 -10.36 34.81
N LEU A 373 -5.53 -11.00 35.70
CA LEU A 373 -6.04 -12.00 36.64
C LEU A 373 -7.04 -11.42 37.65
N LEU A 374 -7.04 -10.11 37.87
CA LEU A 374 -7.90 -9.43 38.82
C LEU A 374 -9.15 -8.80 38.19
N THR A 375 -9.30 -8.84 36.87
CA THR A 375 -10.40 -8.16 36.16
C THR A 375 -11.80 -8.62 36.59
N GLY A 376 -11.93 -9.86 37.03
CA GLY A 376 -13.17 -10.41 37.60
C GLY A 376 -13.41 -10.12 39.07
N ALA A 377 -12.45 -9.47 39.78
CA ALA A 377 -12.58 -9.25 41.21
C ALA A 377 -13.67 -8.22 41.53
N PRO A 378 -14.46 -8.40 42.63
CA PRO A 378 -15.52 -7.46 43.00
C PRO A 378 -15.04 -6.01 43.15
N ALA A 379 -13.82 -5.81 43.63
CA ALA A 379 -13.23 -4.48 43.76
C ALA A 379 -13.05 -3.78 42.41
N VAL A 380 -12.64 -4.52 41.37
CA VAL A 380 -12.49 -3.98 40.01
C VAL A 380 -13.86 -3.60 39.44
N GLN A 381 -14.86 -4.44 39.64
CA GLN A 381 -16.23 -4.15 39.20
C GLN A 381 -16.81 -2.91 39.90
N LEU A 382 -16.53 -2.75 41.19
CA LEU A 382 -16.92 -1.55 41.93
C LEU A 382 -16.23 -0.29 41.41
N ILE A 383 -14.93 -0.35 41.08
CA ILE A 383 -14.18 0.77 40.48
C ILE A 383 -14.80 1.15 39.13
N ARG A 384 -15.06 0.18 38.24
CA ARG A 384 -15.67 0.42 36.94
C ARG A 384 -17.07 1.03 37.08
N TRP A 385 -17.90 0.52 37.99
CA TRP A 385 -19.21 1.09 38.28
C TRP A 385 -19.08 2.52 38.81
N ALA A 386 -18.18 2.79 39.75
CA ALA A 386 -17.98 4.14 40.28
C ALA A 386 -17.52 5.12 39.18
N GLN A 387 -16.64 4.71 38.30
CA GLN A 387 -16.17 5.54 37.18
C GLN A 387 -17.27 5.78 36.12
N SER A 388 -18.09 4.78 35.83
CA SER A 388 -19.26 4.98 34.94
C SER A 388 -20.27 5.93 35.54
N SER A 389 -20.44 5.90 36.87
CA SER A 389 -21.37 6.80 37.62
C SER A 389 -20.78 8.21 37.80
N PHE A 390 -19.46 8.34 37.87
CA PHE A 390 -18.74 9.60 38.12
C PHE A 390 -17.58 9.78 37.11
N PRO A 391 -17.88 10.11 35.85
CA PRO A 391 -16.86 10.22 34.79
C PRO A 391 -15.74 11.23 35.07
N ALA A 392 -15.97 12.21 35.94
CA ALA A 392 -14.98 13.18 36.36
C ALA A 392 -13.77 12.55 37.13
N THR A 393 -13.89 11.29 37.54
CA THR A 393 -12.82 10.55 38.24
C THR A 393 -11.92 9.77 37.27
N LEU A 394 -12.18 9.79 35.97
CA LEU A 394 -11.37 9.13 34.97
C LEU A 394 -10.06 9.91 34.77
N PRO A 395 -8.92 9.21 34.67
CA PRO A 395 -7.65 9.84 34.38
C PRO A 395 -7.58 10.13 32.89
N GLY A 396 -7.93 11.30 32.40
CA GLY A 396 -7.80 11.64 30.99
C GLY A 396 -8.05 10.47 30.00
N GLY A 397 -8.24 10.72 28.75
CA GLY A 397 -8.46 9.65 27.78
C GLY A 397 -9.18 10.15 26.54
N VAL A 398 -9.64 9.21 25.71
CA VAL A 398 -10.47 9.54 24.56
C VAL A 398 -11.90 9.81 25.00
N VAL A 399 -12.48 10.87 24.47
CA VAL A 399 -13.89 11.22 24.60
C VAL A 399 -14.46 11.40 23.21
N ASP A 400 -15.53 10.73 22.92
CA ASP A 400 -16.39 11.02 21.78
C ASP A 400 -17.68 11.63 22.35
N SER A 401 -17.86 12.92 22.20
CA SER A 401 -18.99 13.64 22.79
C SER A 401 -20.27 13.57 21.96
N ALA A 402 -20.18 13.07 20.72
CA ALA A 402 -21.32 12.96 19.80
C ALA A 402 -21.32 11.61 19.04
N PRO A 403 -21.36 10.45 19.75
CA PRO A 403 -21.29 9.13 19.12
C PRO A 403 -22.48 8.91 18.17
N LEU A 404 -22.21 8.21 17.07
CA LEU A 404 -23.24 7.87 16.08
C LEU A 404 -24.08 6.67 16.55
N MET A 405 -25.39 6.73 16.36
CA MET A 405 -26.31 5.62 16.64
C MET A 405 -26.28 4.54 15.55
N THR A 406 -25.82 4.87 14.34
CA THR A 406 -25.78 3.96 13.20
C THR A 406 -24.41 3.97 12.57
N ALA A 407 -23.87 2.78 12.29
CA ALA A 407 -22.60 2.64 11.63
C ALA A 407 -22.64 3.20 10.19
N PRO A 408 -21.69 4.07 9.82
CA PRO A 408 -21.53 4.49 8.43
C PRO A 408 -21.39 3.29 7.51
N GLN A 409 -22.08 3.35 6.37
CA GLN A 409 -22.00 2.32 5.33
C GLN A 409 -20.81 2.62 4.40
N ILE A 410 -20.01 1.62 4.13
CA ILE A 410 -18.97 1.67 3.10
C ILE A 410 -19.43 0.83 1.92
N ALA A 411 -19.36 1.39 0.73
CA ALA A 411 -19.63 0.64 -0.48
C ALA A 411 -18.47 -0.34 -0.73
N VAL A 412 -18.72 -1.61 -0.46
CA VAL A 412 -17.79 -2.71 -0.78
C VAL A 412 -18.21 -3.27 -2.14
N SER A 413 -17.32 -3.23 -3.14
CA SER A 413 -17.66 -3.75 -4.47
C SER A 413 -17.82 -5.28 -4.44
N ASP A 414 -18.61 -5.84 -5.38
CA ASP A 414 -18.81 -7.30 -5.50
C ASP A 414 -17.49 -8.08 -5.67
N ARG A 415 -16.47 -7.46 -6.25
CA ARG A 415 -15.12 -8.01 -6.32
C ARG A 415 -14.55 -8.36 -4.95
N TYR A 416 -14.87 -7.59 -3.93
CA TYR A 416 -14.39 -7.81 -2.57
C TYR A 416 -15.08 -8.98 -1.89
N THR A 417 -16.36 -9.19 -2.14
CA THR A 417 -17.11 -10.32 -1.57
C THR A 417 -16.53 -11.67 -2.06
N ALA A 418 -16.17 -11.77 -3.34
CA ALA A 418 -15.51 -12.96 -3.87
C ALA A 418 -14.11 -13.17 -3.26
N LEU A 419 -13.37 -12.09 -3.03
CA LEU A 419 -12.03 -12.15 -2.42
C LEU A 419 -12.07 -12.46 -0.92
N GLU A 420 -13.12 -12.07 -0.20
CA GLU A 420 -13.35 -12.47 1.19
C GLU A 420 -13.57 -13.97 1.34
N ALA A 421 -14.36 -14.56 0.45
CA ALA A 421 -14.58 -16.01 0.43
C ALA A 421 -13.27 -16.78 0.19
N ASP A 422 -12.43 -16.30 -0.72
CA ASP A 422 -11.10 -16.86 -0.98
C ASP A 422 -10.15 -16.68 0.23
N ALA A 423 -10.17 -15.52 0.90
CA ALA A 423 -9.38 -15.26 2.09
C ALA A 423 -9.79 -16.14 3.29
N ALA A 424 -11.10 -16.37 3.46
CA ALA A 424 -11.62 -17.25 4.51
C ALA A 424 -11.24 -18.73 4.29
N SER A 425 -11.23 -19.20 3.05
CA SER A 425 -10.81 -20.57 2.72
C SER A 425 -9.33 -20.83 3.02
N ARG A 426 -8.47 -19.82 2.83
CA ARG A 426 -7.01 -19.90 3.05
C ARG A 426 -6.59 -19.86 4.51
N ARG A 427 -7.41 -19.32 5.42
CA ARG A 427 -7.14 -19.38 6.87
C ARG A 427 -7.01 -20.81 7.39
N ASN A 428 -7.65 -21.76 6.73
CA ASN A 428 -7.59 -23.19 7.08
C ASN A 428 -6.36 -23.91 6.48
N GLU A 429 -5.64 -23.28 5.56
CA GLU A 429 -4.43 -23.86 4.98
C GLU A 429 -3.21 -23.30 5.72
N SER A 430 -2.52 -24.19 6.42
CA SER A 430 -1.42 -23.93 7.39
C SER A 430 -0.14 -23.33 6.80
N GLU A 431 -0.19 -22.49 5.75
CA GLU A 431 0.99 -21.90 5.11
C GLU A 431 1.49 -20.57 5.75
N MET A 432 0.81 -20.06 6.78
CA MET A 432 1.19 -18.77 7.42
C MET A 432 2.33 -18.87 8.45
N ASN A 433 2.90 -20.03 8.69
CA ASN A 433 3.95 -20.23 9.70
C ASN A 433 5.32 -19.59 9.34
N ASP A 434 5.47 -19.01 8.15
CA ASP A 434 6.75 -18.39 7.72
C ASP A 434 6.79 -16.85 7.87
N LEU A 435 5.72 -16.23 8.33
CA LEU A 435 5.73 -14.80 8.63
C LEU A 435 6.25 -14.59 10.06
N ASP A 436 7.52 -14.28 10.19
CA ASP A 436 8.17 -13.95 11.46
C ASP A 436 7.66 -12.57 11.93
N VAL A 437 6.53 -12.59 12.66
CA VAL A 437 5.81 -11.37 13.10
C VAL A 437 6.60 -10.63 14.20
N ASP A 438 7.48 -11.32 14.93
CA ASP A 438 8.20 -10.77 16.08
C ASP A 438 9.19 -9.66 15.71
N ASN A 439 9.62 -9.58 14.45
CA ASN A 439 10.52 -8.53 13.97
C ASN A 439 9.80 -7.27 13.41
N LEU A 440 8.47 -7.27 13.35
CA LEU A 440 7.70 -6.14 12.79
C LEU A 440 7.48 -4.99 13.79
N THR A 441 7.73 -5.22 15.09
CA THR A 441 7.41 -4.27 16.16
C THR A 441 8.62 -3.56 16.75
N SER A 442 9.84 -3.83 16.30
CA SER A 442 11.09 -3.31 16.90
C SER A 442 11.73 -2.14 16.15
N HIS A 443 10.94 -1.30 15.53
CA HIS A 443 11.44 -0.02 14.99
C HIS A 443 10.52 1.13 15.34
#